data_3047b991dfd0f49c6b13659da15caf88
#
_entry.id   3047b991dfd0f49c6b13659da15caf88
#
_cell.length_a   1.000
_cell.length_b   1.000
_cell.length_c   1.000
_cell.angle_alpha   90.00
_cell.angle_beta   90.00
_cell.angle_gamma   90.00
#
_symmetry.space_group_name_H-M   'P 1'
#
loop_
_entity.id
_entity.type
_entity.pdbx_description
1 polymer ?
#
loop_
_entity_poly.entity_id
_entity_poly.type
_entity_poly.pdbx_seq_one_letter_code
_entity_poly.pdbx_strand_id
1 'polypeptide(L)'
;MNIKFVIIGLLIIGGLIFFNDRHYKSELEDKFRQAGQSAQAGTSVEVSSLSPYNDRAELLKNEYPHMTVSITLEDFGQSGIPNKVQDEVKQKVQKLACDNITTGTNADEDLIRSRLNVLEKDEIKWTYIVSNYQGEKFYEHTQVVKDCPEFKRLREMY
;
A
#
# COMPACT_ATOMS: atom_id res chain seq x y z
N MET A 1 -8.96 54.31 -7.77
CA MET A 1 -9.02 52.84 -8.05
C MET A 1 -10.10 52.26 -7.15
N ASN A 2 -11.16 51.67 -7.73
CA ASN A 2 -12.35 51.28 -6.96
C ASN A 2 -12.05 49.98 -6.14
N ILE A 3 -12.05 50.08 -4.83
CA ILE A 3 -11.81 48.97 -3.89
C ILE A 3 -12.63 47.67 -4.23
N LYS A 4 -13.85 47.87 -4.79
CA LYS A 4 -14.71 46.75 -5.22
C LYS A 4 -14.07 45.90 -6.32
N PHE A 5 -13.31 46.48 -7.28
CA PHE A 5 -12.65 45.74 -8.32
C PHE A 5 -11.44 44.95 -7.82
N VAL A 6 -10.75 45.45 -6.80
CA VAL A 6 -9.62 44.77 -6.16
C VAL A 6 -10.09 43.52 -5.40
N ILE A 7 -11.21 43.59 -4.66
CA ILE A 7 -11.79 42.45 -3.92
C ILE A 7 -12.29 41.36 -4.88
N ILE A 8 -12.97 41.74 -5.98
CA ILE A 8 -13.42 40.77 -6.99
C ILE A 8 -12.25 40.07 -7.66
N GLY A 9 -11.20 40.82 -8.00
CA GLY A 9 -9.97 40.25 -8.58
C GLY A 9 -9.29 39.24 -7.67
N LEU A 10 -9.19 39.51 -6.34
CA LEU A 10 -8.62 38.61 -5.35
C LEU A 10 -9.45 37.34 -5.15
N LEU A 11 -10.79 37.45 -5.19
CA LEU A 11 -11.69 36.30 -5.10
C LEU A 11 -11.58 35.38 -6.33
N ILE A 12 -11.42 35.95 -7.53
CA ILE A 12 -11.26 35.16 -8.76
C ILE A 12 -9.91 34.44 -8.75
N ILE A 13 -8.81 35.13 -8.40
CA ILE A 13 -7.48 34.53 -8.32
C ILE A 13 -7.43 33.46 -7.23
N GLY A 14 -7.97 33.72 -6.05
CA GLY A 14 -8.07 32.76 -4.96
C GLY A 14 -8.91 31.55 -5.35
N GLY A 15 -10.03 31.75 -6.05
CA GLY A 15 -10.87 30.69 -6.57
C GLY A 15 -10.15 29.81 -7.60
N LEU A 16 -9.41 30.41 -8.54
CA LEU A 16 -8.65 29.68 -9.56
C LEU A 16 -7.50 28.86 -8.95
N ILE A 17 -6.77 29.40 -7.98
CA ILE A 17 -5.69 28.70 -7.28
C ILE A 17 -6.29 27.51 -6.51
N PHE A 18 -7.38 27.71 -5.80
CA PHE A 18 -8.06 26.67 -5.02
C PHE A 18 -8.65 25.55 -5.92
N PHE A 19 -9.19 25.92 -7.10
CA PHE A 19 -9.70 24.95 -8.08
C PHE A 19 -8.55 24.15 -8.71
N ASN A 20 -7.44 24.79 -9.04
CA ASN A 20 -6.27 24.14 -9.64
C ASN A 20 -5.63 23.15 -8.64
N ASP A 21 -5.51 23.50 -7.37
CA ASP A 21 -4.99 22.63 -6.31
C ASP A 21 -5.87 21.41 -6.08
N ARG A 22 -7.20 21.58 -6.02
CA ARG A 22 -8.14 20.46 -5.93
C ARG A 22 -8.08 19.53 -7.14
N HIS A 23 -7.98 20.08 -8.34
CA HIS A 23 -7.90 19.28 -9.56
C HIS A 23 -6.61 18.45 -9.58
N TYR A 24 -5.47 19.07 -9.20
CA TYR A 24 -4.18 18.39 -9.12
C TYR A 24 -4.20 17.22 -8.12
N LYS A 25 -4.75 17.41 -6.92
CA LYS A 25 -4.88 16.36 -5.90
C LYS A 25 -5.79 15.21 -6.36
N SER A 26 -6.91 15.53 -7.01
CA SER A 26 -7.79 14.52 -7.59
C SER A 26 -7.08 13.70 -8.67
N GLU A 27 -6.30 14.34 -9.54
CA GLU A 27 -5.52 13.66 -10.57
C GLU A 27 -4.46 12.72 -9.99
N LEU A 28 -3.80 13.12 -8.90
CA LEU A 28 -2.86 12.27 -8.19
C LEU A 28 -3.54 11.05 -7.57
N GLU A 29 -4.69 11.23 -6.91
CA GLU A 29 -5.47 10.11 -6.36
C GLU A 29 -5.88 9.13 -7.47
N ASP A 30 -6.33 9.63 -8.63
CA ASP A 30 -6.72 8.79 -9.76
C ASP A 30 -5.54 8.02 -10.36
N LYS A 31 -4.36 8.63 -10.44
CA LYS A 31 -3.12 7.94 -10.85
C LYS A 31 -2.77 6.80 -9.89
N PHE A 32 -2.91 6.99 -8.59
CA PHE A 32 -2.67 5.93 -7.60
C PHE A 32 -3.68 4.78 -7.75
N ARG A 33 -4.97 5.09 -7.97
CA ARG A 33 -5.99 4.06 -8.24
C ARG A 33 -5.67 3.27 -9.50
N GLN A 34 -5.34 3.96 -10.60
CA GLN A 34 -4.98 3.32 -11.86
C GLN A 34 -3.75 2.42 -11.70
N ALA A 35 -2.73 2.87 -10.97
CA ALA A 35 -1.55 2.05 -10.69
C ALA A 35 -1.93 0.78 -9.91
N GLY A 36 -2.77 0.90 -8.87
CA GLY A 36 -3.26 -0.26 -8.13
C GLY A 36 -4.10 -1.21 -8.97
N GLN A 37 -4.99 -0.69 -9.81
CA GLN A 37 -5.87 -1.48 -10.68
C GLN A 37 -5.11 -2.17 -11.81
N SER A 38 -4.02 -1.58 -12.31
CA SER A 38 -3.25 -2.09 -13.44
C SER A 38 -2.21 -3.15 -13.08
N ALA A 39 -1.95 -3.39 -11.79
CA ALA A 39 -1.01 -4.40 -11.36
C ALA A 39 -1.47 -5.80 -11.82
N GLN A 40 -0.60 -6.50 -12.53
CA GLN A 40 -0.92 -7.81 -13.12
C GLN A 40 -0.60 -8.95 -12.16
N ALA A 41 -1.48 -9.95 -12.10
CA ALA A 41 -1.19 -11.21 -11.42
C ALA A 41 0.04 -11.88 -12.03
N GLY A 42 0.85 -12.56 -11.20
CA GLY A 42 2.13 -13.15 -11.60
C GLY A 42 3.31 -12.18 -11.57
N THR A 43 3.07 -10.88 -11.28
CA THR A 43 4.17 -9.92 -11.08
C THR A 43 4.89 -10.22 -9.77
N SER A 44 6.22 -10.32 -9.82
CA SER A 44 7.06 -10.43 -8.62
C SER A 44 6.84 -9.20 -7.73
N VAL A 45 6.57 -9.44 -6.47
CA VAL A 45 6.39 -8.40 -5.46
C VAL A 45 7.66 -8.34 -4.62
N GLU A 46 8.29 -7.16 -4.55
CA GLU A 46 9.34 -6.95 -3.56
C GLU A 46 8.71 -6.95 -2.18
N VAL A 47 8.90 -8.04 -1.47
CA VAL A 47 8.65 -8.13 -0.04
C VAL A 47 10.00 -8.04 0.66
N SER A 48 10.03 -7.39 1.82
CA SER A 48 11.23 -7.46 2.67
C SER A 48 11.48 -8.94 2.93
N SER A 49 12.65 -9.42 2.55
CA SER A 49 13.01 -10.83 2.66
C SER A 49 12.59 -11.42 4.01
N LEU A 50 11.98 -12.59 3.99
CA LEU A 50 11.71 -13.36 5.21
C LEU A 50 12.97 -14.01 5.77
N SER A 51 14.16 -13.48 5.39
CA SER A 51 15.46 -13.97 5.87
C SER A 51 15.40 -14.48 7.33
N PRO A 52 16.03 -15.64 7.63
CA PRO A 52 17.04 -16.30 6.81
C PRO A 52 16.49 -17.30 5.76
N TYR A 53 15.20 -17.35 5.53
CA TYR A 53 14.57 -18.31 4.64
C TYR A 53 14.60 -17.79 3.20
N ASN A 54 14.78 -18.71 2.24
CA ASN A 54 14.67 -18.40 0.82
C ASN A 54 13.18 -18.31 0.45
N ASP A 55 12.75 -17.13 0.02
CA ASP A 55 11.36 -16.84 -0.27
C ASP A 55 11.16 -16.22 -1.66
N ARG A 56 10.04 -16.53 -2.27
CA ARG A 56 9.56 -15.91 -3.50
C ARG A 56 8.16 -15.35 -3.26
N ALA A 57 7.96 -14.09 -3.61
CA ALA A 57 6.65 -13.46 -3.51
C ALA A 57 6.16 -12.97 -4.88
N GLU A 58 4.89 -13.21 -5.13
CA GLU A 58 4.22 -12.77 -6.35
C GLU A 58 2.79 -12.31 -6.07
N LEU A 59 2.30 -11.36 -6.85
CA LEU A 59 0.91 -10.95 -6.83
C LEU A 59 0.05 -12.08 -7.42
N LEU A 60 -0.64 -12.82 -6.57
CA LEU A 60 -1.49 -13.92 -6.97
C LEU A 60 -2.78 -13.42 -7.62
N LYS A 61 -3.38 -12.37 -7.06
CA LYS A 61 -4.67 -11.85 -7.49
C LYS A 61 -4.75 -10.35 -7.22
N ASN A 62 -5.24 -9.60 -8.22
CA ASN A 62 -5.59 -8.20 -8.06
C ASN A 62 -7.09 -8.01 -8.27
N GLU A 63 -7.82 -7.85 -7.20
CA GLU A 63 -9.24 -7.48 -7.16
C GLU A 63 -9.37 -6.13 -6.45
N TYR A 64 -8.67 -5.11 -6.98
CA TYR A 64 -8.68 -3.79 -6.38
C TYR A 64 -10.04 -3.41 -5.78
N PRO A 65 -10.10 -2.97 -4.52
CA PRO A 65 -9.02 -2.60 -3.61
C PRO A 65 -8.40 -3.76 -2.80
N HIS A 66 -8.73 -5.00 -3.11
CA HIS A 66 -8.17 -6.20 -2.47
C HIS A 66 -7.10 -6.83 -3.35
N MET A 67 -5.91 -7.01 -2.78
CA MET A 67 -4.79 -7.65 -3.45
C MET A 67 -4.31 -8.85 -2.65
N THR A 68 -4.01 -9.95 -3.32
CA THR A 68 -3.51 -11.18 -2.70
C THR A 68 -2.10 -11.46 -3.18
N VAL A 69 -1.18 -11.61 -2.24
CA VAL A 69 0.23 -11.95 -2.48
C VAL A 69 0.46 -13.38 -2.02
N SER A 70 1.05 -14.19 -2.88
CA SER A 70 1.55 -15.51 -2.52
C SER A 70 3.01 -15.40 -2.12
N ILE A 71 3.39 -16.00 -0.99
CA ILE A 71 4.76 -16.13 -0.52
C ILE A 71 5.09 -17.61 -0.42
N THR A 72 6.07 -18.06 -1.19
CA THR A 72 6.53 -19.44 -1.19
C THR A 72 7.87 -19.53 -0.47
N LEU A 73 7.94 -20.37 0.57
CA LEU A 73 9.18 -20.68 1.28
C LEU A 73 9.88 -21.85 0.56
N GLU A 74 10.89 -21.54 -0.22
CA GLU A 74 11.59 -22.51 -1.07
C GLU A 74 12.41 -23.57 -0.31
N ASP A 75 12.80 -23.25 0.93
CA ASP A 75 13.62 -24.13 1.78
C ASP A 75 12.82 -25.29 2.43
N PHE A 76 11.47 -25.25 2.35
CA PHE A 76 10.62 -26.21 3.07
C PHE A 76 9.74 -27.02 2.12
N GLY A 77 9.79 -28.34 2.30
CA GLY A 77 9.05 -29.30 1.48
C GLY A 77 8.30 -30.37 2.29
N GLN A 78 8.43 -31.64 1.86
CA GLN A 78 7.66 -32.77 2.37
C GLN A 78 7.71 -33.00 3.88
N SER A 79 8.78 -32.57 4.55
CA SER A 79 8.91 -32.67 6.01
C SER A 79 8.09 -31.63 6.77
N GLY A 80 7.38 -30.76 6.05
CA GLY A 80 6.62 -29.66 6.64
C GLY A 80 7.51 -28.52 7.14
N ILE A 81 6.84 -27.49 7.69
CA ILE A 81 7.53 -26.32 8.25
C ILE A 81 7.55 -26.44 9.77
N PRO A 82 8.73 -26.43 10.43
CA PRO A 82 8.81 -26.52 11.89
C PRO A 82 8.01 -25.40 12.57
N ASN A 83 7.34 -25.71 13.69
CA ASN A 83 6.47 -24.75 14.41
C ASN A 83 7.19 -23.42 14.73
N LYS A 84 8.46 -23.50 15.15
CA LYS A 84 9.26 -22.31 15.44
C LYS A 84 9.38 -21.41 14.20
N VAL A 85 9.62 -21.98 13.03
CA VAL A 85 9.71 -21.25 11.75
C VAL A 85 8.35 -20.66 11.39
N GLN A 86 7.27 -21.41 11.57
CA GLN A 86 5.93 -20.90 11.32
C GLN A 86 5.63 -19.65 12.15
N ASP A 87 6.00 -19.64 13.44
CA ASP A 87 5.74 -18.51 14.33
C ASP A 87 6.60 -17.29 13.96
N GLU A 88 7.87 -17.49 13.59
CA GLU A 88 8.72 -16.43 13.08
C GLU A 88 8.18 -15.84 11.78
N VAL A 89 7.76 -16.66 10.84
CA VAL A 89 7.20 -16.23 9.55
C VAL A 89 5.88 -15.46 9.76
N LYS A 90 4.99 -15.94 10.63
CA LYS A 90 3.75 -15.22 10.97
C LYS A 90 4.03 -13.80 11.45
N GLN A 91 4.96 -13.65 12.39
CA GLN A 91 5.33 -12.33 12.91
C GLN A 91 5.92 -11.42 11.82
N LYS A 92 6.80 -11.96 10.96
CA LYS A 92 7.40 -11.21 9.86
C LYS A 92 6.39 -10.78 8.83
N VAL A 93 5.44 -11.67 8.45
CA VAL A 93 4.38 -11.33 7.50
C VAL A 93 3.43 -10.26 8.04
N GLN A 94 3.07 -10.32 9.32
CA GLN A 94 2.26 -9.28 9.96
C GLN A 94 2.97 -7.91 9.92
N LYS A 95 4.27 -7.88 10.18
CA LYS A 95 5.08 -6.66 10.09
C LYS A 95 5.18 -6.18 8.65
N LEU A 96 5.50 -7.06 7.71
CA LEU A 96 5.61 -6.76 6.28
C LEU A 96 4.36 -6.09 5.73
N ALA A 97 3.19 -6.55 6.15
CA ALA A 97 1.91 -6.02 5.70
C ALA A 97 1.75 -4.51 5.99
N CYS A 98 2.47 -3.98 6.99
CA CYS A 98 2.44 -2.57 7.35
C CYS A 98 3.71 -1.79 6.93
N ASP A 99 4.88 -2.45 6.82
CA ASP A 99 6.15 -1.79 6.50
C ASP A 99 6.15 -1.14 5.10
N ASN A 100 5.44 -1.72 4.15
CA ASN A 100 5.37 -1.22 2.76
C ASN A 100 4.67 0.15 2.62
N ILE A 101 4.04 0.68 3.67
CA ILE A 101 3.39 1.99 3.64
C ILE A 101 4.42 3.11 3.65
N THR A 102 5.58 2.89 4.26
CA THR A 102 6.63 3.91 4.45
C THR A 102 7.51 4.12 3.22
N THR A 103 7.44 3.23 2.22
CA THR A 103 8.21 3.38 0.99
C THR A 103 7.75 4.63 0.21
N GLY A 104 8.70 5.55 -0.06
CA GLY A 104 8.42 6.79 -0.80
C GLY A 104 8.10 8.01 0.07
N THR A 105 8.39 7.98 1.37
CA THR A 105 8.21 9.14 2.28
C THR A 105 9.15 10.32 1.99
N ASN A 106 10.10 10.19 1.06
CA ASN A 106 10.92 11.30 0.54
C ASN A 106 10.26 12.03 -0.64
N ALA A 107 8.98 11.71 -0.92
CA ALA A 107 8.22 12.33 -1.98
C ALA A 107 7.62 13.69 -1.54
N ASP A 108 7.11 14.44 -2.52
CA ASP A 108 6.34 15.65 -2.29
C ASP A 108 5.16 15.42 -1.34
N GLU A 109 4.88 16.41 -0.48
CA GLU A 109 3.83 16.31 0.55
C GLU A 109 2.44 16.03 -0.06
N ASP A 110 2.10 16.65 -1.18
CA ASP A 110 0.82 16.43 -1.86
C ASP A 110 0.71 15.01 -2.42
N LEU A 111 1.83 14.44 -2.86
CA LEU A 111 1.89 13.05 -3.31
C LEU A 111 1.64 12.08 -2.14
N ILE A 112 2.27 12.34 -0.98
CA ILE A 112 2.06 11.53 0.23
C ILE A 112 0.60 11.62 0.68
N ARG A 113 0.04 12.82 0.78
CA ARG A 113 -1.38 13.05 1.16
C ARG A 113 -2.34 12.35 0.22
N SER A 114 -2.14 12.47 -1.09
CA SER A 114 -3.00 11.83 -2.10
C SER A 114 -2.94 10.32 -2.00
N ARG A 115 -1.74 9.73 -1.78
CA ARG A 115 -1.58 8.29 -1.54
C ARG A 115 -2.33 7.85 -0.28
N LEU A 116 -2.14 8.54 0.85
CA LEU A 116 -2.83 8.21 2.10
C LEU A 116 -4.35 8.30 1.94
N ASN A 117 -4.85 9.30 1.21
CA ASN A 117 -6.28 9.44 0.92
C ASN A 117 -6.84 8.23 0.17
N VAL A 118 -6.12 7.74 -0.86
CA VAL A 118 -6.54 6.56 -1.62
C VAL A 118 -6.52 5.31 -0.74
N LEU A 119 -5.44 5.09 0.02
CA LEU A 119 -5.32 3.94 0.92
C LEU A 119 -6.47 3.87 1.94
N GLU A 120 -6.92 5.03 2.42
CA GLU A 120 -8.00 5.15 3.39
C GLU A 120 -9.39 5.06 2.76
N LYS A 121 -9.68 5.87 1.72
CA LYS A 121 -11.00 5.97 1.09
C LYS A 121 -11.40 4.67 0.40
N ASP A 122 -10.46 4.03 -0.27
CA ASP A 122 -10.70 2.80 -1.01
C ASP A 122 -10.57 1.56 -0.10
N GLU A 123 -10.20 1.73 1.18
CA GLU A 123 -10.03 0.65 2.16
C GLU A 123 -9.11 -0.47 1.65
N ILE A 124 -7.95 -0.09 1.13
CA ILE A 124 -6.98 -1.03 0.55
C ILE A 124 -6.67 -2.17 1.52
N LYS A 125 -6.75 -3.40 1.02
CA LYS A 125 -6.46 -4.63 1.77
C LYS A 125 -5.43 -5.47 1.05
N TRP A 126 -4.48 -5.99 1.83
CA TRP A 126 -3.51 -6.98 1.38
C TRP A 126 -3.75 -8.29 2.10
N THR A 127 -3.88 -9.37 1.33
CA THR A 127 -3.92 -10.74 1.86
C THR A 127 -2.62 -11.43 1.47
N TYR A 128 -1.90 -11.94 2.44
CA TYR A 128 -0.67 -12.71 2.26
C TYR A 128 -0.98 -14.17 2.53
N ILE A 129 -0.69 -15.03 1.55
CA ILE A 129 -0.82 -16.48 1.66
C ILE A 129 0.59 -17.04 1.66
N VAL A 130 0.96 -17.75 2.72
CA VAL A 130 2.29 -18.37 2.85
C VAL A 130 2.17 -19.89 2.73
N SER A 131 2.98 -20.42 1.82
CA SER A 131 3.03 -21.86 1.53
C SER A 131 4.48 -22.37 1.47
N ASN A 132 4.64 -23.68 1.56
CA ASN A 132 5.89 -24.35 1.23
C ASN A 132 6.05 -24.46 -0.31
N TYR A 133 7.22 -24.96 -0.80
CA TYR A 133 7.46 -25.09 -2.23
C TYR A 133 6.51 -26.08 -2.93
N GLN A 134 5.78 -26.94 -2.21
CA GLN A 134 4.78 -27.85 -2.75
C GLN A 134 3.39 -27.20 -2.87
N GLY A 135 3.25 -25.94 -2.43
CA GLY A 135 1.98 -25.22 -2.45
C GLY A 135 1.08 -25.51 -1.25
N GLU A 136 1.56 -26.20 -0.22
CA GLU A 136 0.79 -26.42 1.00
C GLU A 136 0.76 -25.15 1.83
N LYS A 137 -0.40 -24.52 1.92
CA LYS A 137 -0.63 -23.32 2.71
C LYS A 137 -0.58 -23.64 4.21
N PHE A 138 0.19 -22.83 4.95
CA PHE A 138 0.23 -22.95 6.41
C PHE A 138 -0.16 -21.65 7.13
N TYR A 139 -0.15 -20.50 6.41
CA TYR A 139 -0.52 -19.23 7.01
C TYR A 139 -1.24 -18.33 6.01
N GLU A 140 -2.17 -17.54 6.52
CA GLU A 140 -2.82 -16.47 5.78
C GLU A 140 -3.02 -15.29 6.72
N HIS A 141 -2.74 -14.10 6.23
CA HIS A 141 -2.93 -12.85 6.96
C HIS A 141 -3.54 -11.79 6.04
N THR A 142 -4.61 -11.16 6.49
CA THR A 142 -5.22 -10.03 5.80
C THR A 142 -5.04 -8.78 6.63
N GLN A 143 -4.48 -7.72 6.03
CA GLN A 143 -4.26 -6.44 6.64
C GLN A 143 -5.01 -5.35 5.88
N VAL A 144 -5.84 -4.59 6.59
CA VAL A 144 -6.37 -3.32 6.10
C VAL A 144 -5.31 -2.25 6.34
N VAL A 145 -4.88 -1.57 5.28
CA VAL A 145 -3.72 -0.65 5.33
C VAL A 145 -3.94 0.50 6.31
N LYS A 146 -5.16 1.06 6.37
CA LYS A 146 -5.50 2.16 7.29
C LYS A 146 -5.37 1.80 8.78
N ASP A 147 -5.38 0.50 9.10
CA ASP A 147 -5.28 0.04 10.49
C ASP A 147 -3.84 -0.10 10.97
N CYS A 148 -2.87 -0.02 10.07
CA CYS A 148 -1.45 -0.08 10.38
C CYS A 148 -0.99 1.10 11.25
N PRO A 149 -0.14 0.86 12.28
CA PRO A 149 0.43 1.92 13.09
C PRO A 149 1.17 2.99 12.26
N GLU A 150 1.93 2.54 11.26
CA GLU A 150 2.67 3.41 10.34
C GLU A 150 1.74 4.32 9.53
N PHE A 151 0.62 3.80 9.07
CA PHE A 151 -0.39 4.60 8.38
C PHE A 151 -0.93 5.71 9.30
N LYS A 152 -1.33 5.37 10.52
CA LYS A 152 -1.84 6.32 11.50
C LYS A 152 -0.83 7.42 11.81
N ARG A 153 0.44 7.03 12.03
CA ARG A 153 1.53 7.99 12.25
C ARG A 153 1.74 8.94 11.06
N LEU A 154 1.74 8.41 9.83
CA LEU A 154 1.86 9.25 8.64
C LEU A 154 0.66 10.18 8.48
N ARG A 155 -0.54 9.71 8.80
CA ARG A 155 -1.77 10.50 8.73
C ARG A 155 -1.80 11.67 9.72
N GLU A 156 -1.14 11.54 10.87
CA GLU A 156 -0.95 12.61 11.84
C GLU A 156 0.09 13.64 11.39
N MET A 157 1.05 13.23 10.56
CA MET A 157 2.11 14.13 10.06
C MET A 157 1.68 14.94 8.84
N TYR A 158 0.78 14.39 8.04
CA TYR A 158 0.31 14.94 6.76
C TYR A 158 -1.21 15.09 6.70
#